data_ed11dccb043b6447937723262018184e
#
_entry.id   ed11dccb043b6447937723262018184e
#
_cell.length_a   1.000
_cell.length_b   1.000
_cell.length_c   1.000
_cell.angle_alpha   90.00
_cell.angle_beta   90.00
_cell.angle_gamma   90.00
#
_symmetry.space_group_name_H-M   'P 1'
#
loop_
_entity.id
_entity.type
_entity.pdbx_description
1 polymer ?
#
loop_
_entity_poly.entity_id
_entity_poly.type
_entity_poly.pdbx_seq_one_letter_code
_entity_poly.pdbx_strand_id
1 'polypeptide(L)'
;MNRLSKEEVVNVVMELYDARKEARDYLDYFANPNESNELEKFKKIVIKEFDDDISRDPQCRFSVCRKALSDFKKLAPSADTLAEAMVFYVERVYEFSFCAGDLWEQYYDSAISNFRSTLKYLLKNNLLESMMPRIVQIVAWSWPCGYGFHDETGDTFCELVPLQYHSKVDDADALGEAQYYTMHPNLKYK
;
A
#
# COMPACT_ATOMS: atom_id res chain seq x y z
N MET A 1 19.69 36.18 16.51
CA MET A 1 18.54 35.68 15.72
C MET A 1 17.43 36.73 15.82
N ASN A 2 17.12 37.44 14.75
CA ASN A 2 15.95 38.33 14.75
C ASN A 2 14.69 37.47 14.88
N ARG A 3 13.90 37.76 15.91
CA ARG A 3 12.58 37.11 16.07
C ARG A 3 11.60 37.85 15.16
N LEU A 4 11.02 37.13 14.21
CA LEU A 4 9.94 37.67 13.39
C LEU A 4 8.73 38.00 14.27
N SER A 5 8.04 39.08 13.99
CA SER A 5 6.75 39.39 14.57
C SER A 5 5.68 38.41 14.07
N LYS A 6 4.53 38.36 14.76
CA LYS A 6 3.40 37.52 14.32
C LYS A 6 2.92 37.89 12.90
N GLU A 7 2.91 39.17 12.58
CA GLU A 7 2.50 39.68 11.28
C GLU A 7 3.46 39.25 10.18
N GLU A 8 4.77 39.35 10.43
CA GLU A 8 5.80 38.90 9.49
C GLU A 8 5.70 37.38 9.25
N VAL A 9 5.44 36.56 10.28
CA VAL A 9 5.23 35.12 10.13
C VAL A 9 3.98 34.83 9.28
N VAL A 10 2.87 35.52 9.53
CA VAL A 10 1.64 35.38 8.73
C VAL A 10 1.90 35.74 7.27
N ASN A 11 2.60 36.83 7.00
CA ASN A 11 2.93 37.23 5.63
C ASN A 11 3.78 36.19 4.92
N VAL A 12 4.80 35.63 5.56
CA VAL A 12 5.63 34.54 5.00
C VAL A 12 4.78 33.29 4.71
N VAL A 13 3.85 32.94 5.60
CA VAL A 13 2.95 31.79 5.38
C VAL A 13 2.03 32.04 4.18
N MET A 14 1.48 33.27 4.04
CA MET A 14 0.63 33.62 2.89
C MET A 14 1.42 33.64 1.57
N GLU A 15 2.65 34.15 1.57
CA GLU A 15 3.52 34.08 0.40
C GLU A 15 3.82 32.61 0.00
N LEU A 16 4.07 31.73 0.97
CA LEU A 16 4.26 30.30 0.70
C LEU A 16 2.99 29.63 0.16
N TYR A 17 1.83 29.98 0.71
CA TYR A 17 0.53 29.48 0.26
C TYR A 17 0.29 29.84 -1.22
N ASP A 18 0.60 31.07 -1.63
CA ASP A 18 0.41 31.52 -2.99
C ASP A 18 1.46 30.96 -3.96
N ALA A 19 2.71 30.86 -3.52
CA ALA A 19 3.84 30.47 -4.36
C ALA A 19 4.03 28.97 -4.53
N ARG A 20 3.53 28.14 -3.60
CA ARG A 20 3.81 26.70 -3.56
C ARG A 20 2.54 25.88 -3.37
N LYS A 21 2.25 25.04 -4.38
CA LYS A 21 1.08 24.14 -4.33
C LYS A 21 1.12 23.22 -3.11
N GLU A 22 2.28 22.67 -2.76
CA GLU A 22 2.45 21.76 -1.63
C GLU A 22 2.16 22.45 -0.28
N ALA A 23 2.53 23.74 -0.16
CA ALA A 23 2.23 24.52 1.05
C ALA A 23 0.73 24.82 1.13
N ARG A 24 0.11 25.15 0.00
CA ARG A 24 -1.34 25.36 -0.10
C ARG A 24 -2.10 24.09 0.30
N ASP A 25 -1.81 22.97 -0.33
CA ASP A 25 -2.47 21.68 -0.06
C ASP A 25 -2.36 21.30 1.43
N TYR A 26 -1.20 21.55 2.04
CA TYR A 26 -0.98 21.30 3.47
C TYR A 26 -1.79 22.24 4.37
N LEU A 27 -1.78 23.54 4.08
CA LEU A 27 -2.49 24.54 4.89
C LEU A 27 -4.01 24.43 4.75
N ASP A 28 -4.51 24.11 3.56
CA ASP A 28 -5.94 23.84 3.33
C ASP A 28 -6.39 22.60 4.12
N TYR A 29 -5.57 21.54 4.10
CA TYR A 29 -5.82 20.34 4.91
C TYR A 29 -5.75 20.67 6.40
N PHE A 30 -4.76 21.45 6.86
CA PHE A 30 -4.62 21.83 8.27
C PHE A 30 -5.85 22.64 8.76
N ALA A 31 -6.38 23.52 7.90
CA ALA A 31 -7.56 24.32 8.24
C ALA A 31 -8.85 23.48 8.29
N ASN A 32 -8.96 22.46 7.42
CA ASN A 32 -10.13 21.59 7.30
C ASN A 32 -9.69 20.14 7.08
N PRO A 33 -9.24 19.42 8.12
CA PRO A 33 -8.77 18.05 7.99
C PRO A 33 -9.88 17.13 7.48
N ASN A 34 -9.64 16.48 6.34
CA ASN A 34 -10.52 15.48 5.77
C ASN A 34 -9.69 14.29 5.29
N GLU A 35 -9.27 13.45 6.23
CA GLU A 35 -8.44 12.27 5.96
C GLU A 35 -9.11 11.32 4.96
N SER A 36 -10.43 11.16 5.03
CA SER A 36 -11.17 10.27 4.14
C SER A 36 -11.07 10.73 2.68
N ASN A 37 -11.20 12.04 2.41
CA ASN A 37 -11.08 12.57 1.05
C ASN A 37 -9.65 12.41 0.49
N GLU A 38 -8.64 12.66 1.32
CA GLU A 38 -7.24 12.49 0.91
C GLU A 38 -6.89 11.02 0.70
N LEU A 39 -7.40 10.11 1.54
CA LEU A 39 -7.28 8.67 1.36
C LEU A 39 -7.90 8.22 0.02
N GLU A 40 -9.10 8.72 -0.31
CA GLU A 40 -9.76 8.39 -1.58
C GLU A 40 -8.99 8.94 -2.80
N LYS A 41 -8.37 10.10 -2.70
CA LYS A 41 -7.48 10.61 -3.75
C LYS A 41 -6.27 9.68 -3.95
N PHE A 42 -5.66 9.25 -2.86
CA PHE A 42 -4.56 8.30 -2.88
C PHE A 42 -4.98 6.97 -3.52
N LYS A 43 -6.11 6.39 -3.08
CA LYS A 43 -6.64 5.14 -3.63
C LYS A 43 -6.86 5.21 -5.14
N LYS A 44 -7.40 6.32 -5.65
CA LYS A 44 -7.59 6.53 -7.09
C LYS A 44 -6.27 6.52 -7.88
N ILE A 45 -5.18 7.05 -7.29
CA ILE A 45 -3.86 7.01 -7.93
C ILE A 45 -3.37 5.55 -7.99
N VAL A 46 -3.50 4.80 -6.90
CA VAL A 46 -3.07 3.40 -6.84
C VAL A 46 -3.86 2.53 -7.83
N ILE A 47 -5.19 2.66 -7.86
CA ILE A 47 -6.05 1.91 -8.79
C ILE A 47 -5.63 2.18 -10.25
N LYS A 48 -5.32 3.42 -10.61
CA LYS A 48 -4.88 3.76 -11.97
C LYS A 48 -3.58 3.06 -12.38
N GLU A 49 -2.69 2.80 -11.43
CA GLU A 49 -1.40 2.14 -11.71
C GLU A 49 -1.50 0.60 -11.64
N PHE A 50 -2.39 0.07 -10.80
CA PHE A 50 -2.59 -1.36 -10.55
C PHE A 50 -4.08 -1.72 -10.68
N ASP A 51 -4.63 -1.51 -11.87
CA ASP A 51 -6.02 -1.90 -12.19
C ASP A 51 -6.04 -3.40 -12.50
N ASP A 52 -6.94 -4.15 -11.86
CA ASP A 52 -7.17 -5.57 -12.12
C ASP A 52 -7.76 -5.83 -13.51
N ASP A 53 -8.36 -4.82 -14.12
CA ASP A 53 -8.73 -4.86 -15.53
C ASP A 53 -7.52 -4.57 -16.43
N ILE A 54 -6.78 -5.61 -16.75
CA ILE A 54 -5.57 -5.56 -17.59
C ILE A 54 -5.84 -4.89 -18.96
N SER A 55 -7.10 -4.93 -19.45
CA SER A 55 -7.46 -4.28 -20.71
C SER A 55 -7.31 -2.76 -20.70
N ARG A 56 -7.23 -2.16 -19.52
CA ARG A 56 -6.99 -0.72 -19.30
C ARG A 56 -5.52 -0.32 -19.36
N ASP A 57 -4.62 -1.26 -19.69
CA ASP A 57 -3.18 -1.05 -19.80
C ASP A 57 -2.55 -0.38 -18.57
N PRO A 58 -2.69 -0.98 -17.35
CA PRO A 58 -2.13 -0.42 -16.14
C PRO A 58 -0.60 -0.35 -16.24
N GLN A 59 -0.02 0.78 -15.85
CA GLN A 59 1.40 1.06 -16.08
C GLN A 59 2.32 0.55 -14.97
N CYS A 60 1.78 0.09 -13.85
CA CYS A 60 2.50 -0.47 -12.70
C CYS A 60 3.66 0.42 -12.19
N ARG A 61 3.46 1.75 -12.21
CA ARG A 61 4.50 2.69 -11.81
C ARG A 61 4.58 2.85 -10.29
N PHE A 62 5.32 1.98 -9.65
CA PHE A 62 5.59 2.05 -8.21
C PHE A 62 6.09 3.42 -7.74
N SER A 63 6.86 4.14 -8.56
CA SER A 63 7.37 5.47 -8.23
C SER A 63 6.24 6.50 -8.03
N VAL A 64 5.17 6.41 -8.83
CA VAL A 64 3.99 7.28 -8.73
C VAL A 64 3.27 7.03 -7.41
N CYS A 65 3.00 5.76 -7.09
CA CYS A 65 2.32 5.39 -5.85
C CYS A 65 3.16 5.71 -4.61
N ARG A 66 4.48 5.46 -4.66
CA ARG A 66 5.40 5.83 -3.56
C ARG A 66 5.43 7.34 -3.32
N LYS A 67 5.43 8.14 -4.38
CA LYS A 67 5.32 9.60 -4.27
C LYS A 67 3.99 10.00 -3.63
N ALA A 68 2.88 9.47 -4.12
CA ALA A 68 1.54 9.75 -3.58
C ALA A 68 1.44 9.38 -2.10
N LEU A 69 1.96 8.20 -1.69
CA LEU A 69 2.00 7.79 -0.29
C LEU A 69 2.88 8.72 0.56
N SER A 70 4.02 9.17 0.01
CA SER A 70 4.90 10.12 0.69
C SER A 70 4.21 11.47 0.90
N ASP A 71 3.49 11.96 -0.10
CA ASP A 71 2.75 13.21 -0.01
C ASP A 71 1.57 13.10 0.98
N PHE A 72 0.86 11.95 0.98
CA PHE A 72 -0.17 11.65 1.96
C PHE A 72 0.37 11.63 3.40
N LYS A 73 1.54 11.01 3.63
CA LYS A 73 2.22 11.00 4.94
C LYS A 73 2.55 12.39 5.47
N LYS A 74 2.87 13.34 4.59
CA LYS A 74 3.17 14.75 5.00
C LYS A 74 1.96 15.46 5.58
N LEU A 75 0.74 15.03 5.25
CA LEU A 75 -0.49 15.55 5.84
C LEU A 75 -0.68 15.09 7.29
N ALA A 76 0.19 14.21 7.80
CA ALA A 76 0.13 13.64 9.15
C ALA A 76 -1.24 13.01 9.48
N PRO A 77 -1.78 12.10 8.63
CA PRO A 77 -3.03 11.42 8.92
C PRO A 77 -2.94 10.57 10.18
N SER A 78 -4.07 10.14 10.71
CA SER A 78 -4.13 9.17 11.81
C SER A 78 -3.40 7.87 11.46
N ALA A 79 -2.93 7.14 12.47
CA ALA A 79 -2.22 5.89 12.27
C ALA A 79 -3.08 4.86 11.52
N ASP A 80 -4.37 4.81 11.82
CA ASP A 80 -5.34 3.92 11.17
C ASP A 80 -5.54 4.29 9.70
N THR A 81 -5.70 5.57 9.39
CA THR A 81 -5.88 6.04 8.00
C THR A 81 -4.62 5.79 7.16
N LEU A 82 -3.43 5.96 7.74
CA LEU A 82 -2.20 5.65 7.05
C LEU A 82 -1.99 4.14 6.87
N ALA A 83 -2.36 3.32 7.86
CA ALA A 83 -2.37 1.87 7.74
C ALA A 83 -3.30 1.41 6.61
N GLU A 84 -4.52 1.96 6.55
CA GLU A 84 -5.47 1.70 5.47
C GLU A 84 -4.87 2.02 4.10
N ALA A 85 -4.22 3.18 3.94
CA ALA A 85 -3.57 3.55 2.69
C ALA A 85 -2.45 2.57 2.29
N MET A 86 -1.60 2.19 3.26
CA MET A 86 -0.47 1.28 3.00
C MET A 86 -0.94 -0.14 2.67
N VAL A 87 -1.92 -0.67 3.42
CA VAL A 87 -2.49 -2.00 3.17
C VAL A 87 -3.19 -2.01 1.81
N PHE A 88 -4.04 -1.02 1.53
CA PHE A 88 -4.70 -0.90 0.23
C PHE A 88 -3.72 -0.88 -0.95
N TYR A 89 -2.61 -0.17 -0.82
CA TYR A 89 -1.59 -0.15 -1.88
C TYR A 89 -0.99 -1.54 -2.12
N VAL A 90 -0.63 -2.25 -1.05
CA VAL A 90 -0.07 -3.60 -1.18
C VAL A 90 -1.12 -4.58 -1.73
N GLU A 91 -2.37 -4.49 -1.29
CA GLU A 91 -3.47 -5.30 -1.85
C GLU A 91 -3.57 -5.15 -3.36
N ARG A 92 -3.63 -3.91 -3.86
CA ARG A 92 -3.74 -3.67 -5.31
C ARG A 92 -2.54 -4.22 -6.08
N VAL A 93 -1.33 -4.11 -5.54
CA VAL A 93 -0.11 -4.66 -6.14
C VAL A 93 -0.16 -6.19 -6.21
N TYR A 94 -0.53 -6.86 -5.13
CA TYR A 94 -0.57 -8.33 -5.09
C TYR A 94 -1.75 -8.89 -5.88
N GLU A 95 -2.92 -8.28 -5.80
CA GLU A 95 -4.08 -8.67 -6.61
C GLU A 95 -3.81 -8.53 -8.10
N PHE A 96 -3.11 -7.45 -8.51
CA PHE A 96 -2.68 -7.29 -9.89
C PHE A 96 -1.75 -8.44 -10.33
N SER A 97 -0.76 -8.83 -9.52
CA SER A 97 0.13 -9.96 -9.85
C SER A 97 -0.63 -11.28 -9.94
N PHE A 98 -1.61 -11.49 -9.07
CA PHE A 98 -2.48 -12.67 -9.12
C PHE A 98 -3.30 -12.76 -10.41
N CYS A 99 -3.81 -11.63 -10.91
CA CYS A 99 -4.63 -11.56 -12.12
C CYS A 99 -3.78 -11.56 -13.41
N ALA A 100 -2.63 -10.89 -13.40
CA ALA A 100 -1.78 -10.72 -14.57
C ALA A 100 -0.92 -11.96 -14.89
N GLY A 101 -0.68 -12.84 -13.91
CA GLY A 101 0.26 -13.95 -14.02
C GLY A 101 1.70 -13.49 -13.82
N ASP A 102 2.66 -14.16 -14.50
CA ASP A 102 4.07 -13.85 -14.33
C ASP A 102 4.44 -12.44 -14.80
N LEU A 103 5.08 -11.72 -13.90
CA LEU A 103 5.60 -10.36 -14.09
C LEU A 103 7.13 -10.39 -14.02
N TRP A 104 7.77 -9.24 -14.22
CA TRP A 104 9.24 -9.12 -14.18
C TRP A 104 9.76 -9.03 -12.74
N GLU A 105 11.00 -9.46 -12.51
CA GLU A 105 11.65 -9.56 -11.20
C GLU A 105 11.56 -8.26 -10.38
N GLN A 106 11.86 -7.10 -10.98
CA GLN A 106 11.83 -5.80 -10.29
C GLN A 106 10.41 -5.41 -9.79
N TYR A 107 9.36 -5.98 -10.42
CA TYR A 107 8.00 -5.83 -9.91
C TYR A 107 7.88 -6.52 -8.55
N TYR A 108 8.29 -7.77 -8.47
CA TYR A 108 8.23 -8.57 -7.25
C TYR A 108 9.08 -7.99 -6.13
N ASP A 109 10.31 -7.53 -6.42
CA ASP A 109 11.17 -6.81 -5.45
C ASP A 109 10.46 -5.59 -4.86
N SER A 110 9.79 -4.82 -5.73
CA SER A 110 9.05 -3.63 -5.31
C SER A 110 7.81 -3.98 -4.48
N ALA A 111 7.09 -5.05 -4.83
CA ALA A 111 5.94 -5.55 -4.12
C ALA A 111 6.32 -6.00 -2.70
N ILE A 112 7.37 -6.83 -2.57
CA ILE A 112 7.89 -7.32 -1.28
C ILE A 112 8.40 -6.16 -0.42
N SER A 113 9.11 -5.20 -0.99
CA SER A 113 9.57 -4.01 -0.27
C SER A 113 8.41 -3.21 0.33
N ASN A 114 7.30 -3.05 -0.42
CA ASN A 114 6.10 -2.39 0.07
C ASN A 114 5.39 -3.22 1.15
N PHE A 115 5.28 -4.53 0.96
CA PHE A 115 4.70 -5.45 1.95
C PHE A 115 5.48 -5.40 3.27
N ARG A 116 6.81 -5.53 3.21
CA ARG A 116 7.73 -5.42 4.35
C ARG A 116 7.56 -4.09 5.10
N SER A 117 7.47 -3.00 4.38
CA SER A 117 7.28 -1.66 4.95
C SER A 117 5.92 -1.52 5.63
N THR A 118 4.89 -2.11 5.06
CA THR A 118 3.52 -2.12 5.61
C THR A 118 3.46 -2.95 6.89
N LEU A 119 4.01 -4.17 6.90
CA LEU A 119 4.07 -5.00 8.12
C LEU A 119 4.78 -4.27 9.26
N LYS A 120 5.95 -3.66 8.99
CA LYS A 120 6.68 -2.87 9.99
C LYS A 120 5.85 -1.72 10.55
N TYR A 121 5.08 -1.05 9.71
CA TYR A 121 4.20 0.02 10.13
C TYR A 121 3.06 -0.48 11.03
N LEU A 122 2.40 -1.57 10.62
CA LEU A 122 1.30 -2.19 11.38
C LEU A 122 1.77 -2.66 12.76
N LEU A 123 2.93 -3.31 12.83
CA LEU A 123 3.54 -3.75 14.09
C LEU A 123 3.85 -2.58 15.00
N LYS A 124 4.49 -1.54 14.48
CA LYS A 124 4.87 -0.34 15.25
C LYS A 124 3.67 0.36 15.89
N ASN A 125 2.52 0.31 15.23
CA ASN A 125 1.31 1.02 15.66
C ASN A 125 0.25 0.09 16.31
N ASN A 126 0.58 -1.19 16.56
CA ASN A 126 -0.33 -2.21 17.12
C ASN A 126 -1.60 -2.43 16.28
N LEU A 127 -1.48 -2.32 14.95
CA LEU A 127 -2.59 -2.46 14.00
C LEU A 127 -2.57 -3.80 13.26
N LEU A 128 -1.58 -4.67 13.52
CA LEU A 128 -1.42 -5.92 12.79
C LEU A 128 -2.64 -6.82 12.94
N GLU A 129 -3.16 -6.99 14.16
CA GLU A 129 -4.26 -7.92 14.44
C GLU A 129 -5.54 -7.51 13.70
N SER A 130 -5.88 -6.22 13.72
CA SER A 130 -7.05 -5.69 13.01
C SER A 130 -6.95 -5.82 11.49
N MET A 131 -5.73 -5.79 10.94
CA MET A 131 -5.48 -5.92 9.51
C MET A 131 -5.15 -7.35 9.07
N MET A 132 -5.04 -8.31 10.01
CA MET A 132 -4.60 -9.68 9.71
C MET A 132 -5.40 -10.38 8.60
N PRO A 133 -6.73 -10.29 8.53
CA PRO A 133 -7.48 -10.92 7.43
C PRO A 133 -7.05 -10.41 6.05
N ARG A 134 -6.74 -9.13 5.94
CA ARG A 134 -6.26 -8.51 4.70
C ARG A 134 -4.81 -8.91 4.37
N ILE A 135 -3.97 -9.03 5.40
CA ILE A 135 -2.58 -9.49 5.23
C ILE A 135 -2.56 -10.95 4.75
N VAL A 136 -3.41 -11.82 5.29
CA VAL A 136 -3.57 -13.20 4.81
C VAL A 136 -4.01 -13.23 3.35
N GLN A 137 -4.94 -12.37 2.95
CA GLN A 137 -5.37 -12.25 1.55
C GLN A 137 -4.24 -11.78 0.63
N ILE A 138 -3.40 -10.84 1.08
CA ILE A 138 -2.22 -10.39 0.33
C ILE A 138 -1.26 -11.56 0.09
N VAL A 139 -0.93 -12.34 1.13
CA VAL A 139 -0.07 -13.53 1.01
C VAL A 139 -0.70 -14.55 0.05
N ALA A 140 -2.00 -14.78 0.15
CA ALA A 140 -2.74 -15.69 -0.74
C ALA A 140 -2.60 -15.30 -2.22
N TRP A 141 -2.64 -14.03 -2.54
CA TRP A 141 -2.48 -13.55 -3.92
C TRP A 141 -1.08 -13.76 -4.50
N SER A 142 -0.05 -14.00 -3.69
CA SER A 142 1.27 -14.37 -4.20
C SER A 142 1.37 -15.84 -4.64
N TRP A 143 0.43 -16.71 -4.23
CA TRP A 143 0.50 -18.16 -4.38
C TRP A 143 0.80 -18.66 -5.81
N PRO A 144 0.15 -18.14 -6.88
CA PRO A 144 0.39 -18.64 -8.24
C PRO A 144 1.57 -17.98 -8.95
N CYS A 145 2.24 -17.02 -8.31
CA CYS A 145 3.26 -16.20 -8.95
C CYS A 145 4.63 -16.90 -8.95
N GLY A 146 5.38 -16.76 -10.05
CA GLY A 146 6.70 -17.35 -10.23
C GLY A 146 7.83 -16.59 -9.51
N TYR A 147 9.07 -16.88 -9.90
CA TYR A 147 10.31 -16.24 -9.43
C TYR A 147 10.53 -16.24 -7.92
N GLY A 148 9.96 -17.20 -7.19
CA GLY A 148 10.07 -17.26 -5.71
C GLY A 148 9.30 -16.16 -4.97
N PHE A 149 8.44 -15.42 -5.65
CA PHE A 149 7.68 -14.31 -5.06
C PHE A 149 6.80 -14.75 -3.89
N HIS A 150 6.17 -15.94 -4.03
CA HIS A 150 5.36 -16.51 -2.97
C HIS A 150 6.21 -16.88 -1.74
N ASP A 151 7.30 -17.60 -1.96
CA ASP A 151 8.21 -18.03 -0.88
C ASP A 151 8.76 -16.80 -0.13
N GLU A 152 9.23 -15.76 -0.86
CA GLU A 152 9.78 -14.55 -0.25
C GLU A 152 8.71 -13.73 0.47
N THR A 153 7.46 -13.77 0.00
CA THR A 153 6.32 -13.15 0.71
C THR A 153 6.06 -13.83 2.04
N GLY A 154 6.01 -15.18 2.04
CA GLY A 154 5.86 -16.00 3.25
C GLY A 154 7.03 -15.81 4.23
N ASP A 155 8.26 -15.84 3.73
CA ASP A 155 9.47 -15.59 4.53
C ASP A 155 9.46 -14.19 5.14
N THR A 156 9.08 -13.15 4.38
CA THR A 156 8.96 -11.78 4.88
C THR A 156 7.91 -11.68 5.99
N PHE A 157 6.78 -12.38 5.84
CA PHE A 157 5.77 -12.44 6.89
C PHE A 157 6.33 -13.11 8.14
N CYS A 158 6.92 -14.31 8.03
CA CYS A 158 7.46 -15.05 9.16
C CYS A 158 8.66 -14.36 9.84
N GLU A 159 9.47 -13.62 9.09
CA GLU A 159 10.59 -12.83 9.65
C GLU A 159 10.11 -11.70 10.57
N LEU A 160 9.01 -11.03 10.21
CA LEU A 160 8.58 -9.81 10.89
C LEU A 160 7.45 -10.05 11.89
N VAL A 161 6.53 -10.94 11.59
CA VAL A 161 5.30 -11.15 12.36
C VAL A 161 5.54 -12.12 13.51
N PRO A 162 4.96 -11.90 14.71
CA PRO A 162 5.13 -12.82 15.84
C PRO A 162 4.75 -14.26 15.54
N LEU A 163 5.50 -15.20 16.11
CA LEU A 163 5.38 -16.66 15.87
C LEU A 163 3.94 -17.20 15.97
N GLN A 164 3.13 -16.64 16.85
CA GLN A 164 1.73 -17.05 17.03
C GLN A 164 0.84 -16.87 15.79
N TYR A 165 1.30 -16.07 14.81
CA TYR A 165 0.58 -15.85 13.55
C TYR A 165 1.17 -16.62 12.37
N HIS A 166 2.28 -17.36 12.54
CA HIS A 166 2.97 -18.01 11.41
C HIS A 166 2.09 -19.05 10.70
N SER A 167 1.18 -19.72 11.42
CA SER A 167 0.21 -20.63 10.79
C SER A 167 -0.75 -19.92 9.80
N LYS A 168 -0.79 -18.58 9.80
CA LYS A 168 -1.56 -17.82 8.82
C LYS A 168 -1.00 -17.90 7.40
N VAL A 169 0.26 -18.30 7.23
CA VAL A 169 0.82 -18.59 5.90
C VAL A 169 0.14 -19.83 5.32
N ASP A 170 -0.03 -20.89 6.10
CA ASP A 170 -0.74 -22.10 5.64
C ASP A 170 -2.22 -21.78 5.28
N ASP A 171 -2.88 -20.93 6.08
CA ASP A 171 -4.23 -20.43 5.77
C ASP A 171 -4.25 -19.67 4.44
N ALA A 172 -3.23 -18.83 4.19
CA ALA A 172 -3.09 -18.06 2.97
C ALA A 172 -2.83 -18.95 1.75
N ASP A 173 -2.01 -19.98 1.89
CA ASP A 173 -1.70 -20.94 0.82
C ASP A 173 -2.97 -21.68 0.38
N ALA A 174 -3.74 -22.19 1.33
CA ALA A 174 -5.00 -22.86 1.06
C ALA A 174 -6.01 -21.91 0.38
N LEU A 175 -6.03 -20.63 0.80
CA LEU A 175 -6.89 -19.60 0.21
C LEU A 175 -6.45 -19.27 -1.22
N GLY A 176 -5.16 -19.06 -1.44
CA GLY A 176 -4.58 -18.72 -2.75
C GLY A 176 -4.81 -19.83 -3.77
N GLU A 177 -4.55 -21.08 -3.36
CA GLU A 177 -4.83 -22.27 -4.18
C GLU A 177 -6.31 -22.36 -4.58
N ALA A 178 -7.21 -22.18 -3.61
CA ALA A 178 -8.66 -22.25 -3.87
C ALA A 178 -9.13 -21.13 -4.82
N GLN A 179 -8.64 -19.91 -4.64
CA GLN A 179 -8.97 -18.77 -5.50
C GLN A 179 -8.44 -18.99 -6.93
N TYR A 180 -7.19 -19.43 -7.07
CA TYR A 180 -6.56 -19.69 -8.36
C TYR A 180 -7.33 -20.74 -9.17
N TYR A 181 -7.65 -21.89 -8.57
CA TYR A 181 -8.42 -22.93 -9.28
C TYR A 181 -9.89 -22.56 -9.50
N THR A 182 -10.43 -21.62 -8.77
CA THR A 182 -11.75 -21.05 -9.05
C THR A 182 -11.72 -20.20 -10.34
N MET A 183 -10.65 -19.45 -10.55
CA MET A 183 -10.45 -18.67 -11.77
C MET A 183 -10.02 -19.54 -12.97
N HIS A 184 -9.33 -20.67 -12.70
CA HIS A 184 -8.77 -21.56 -13.71
C HIS A 184 -9.25 -23.01 -13.55
N PRO A 185 -10.56 -23.29 -13.67
CA PRO A 185 -11.14 -24.61 -13.34
C PRO A 185 -10.56 -25.76 -14.18
N ASN A 186 -10.07 -25.46 -15.39
CA ASN A 186 -9.47 -26.46 -16.29
C ASN A 186 -8.06 -26.93 -15.87
N LEU A 187 -7.43 -26.25 -14.90
CA LEU A 187 -6.08 -26.60 -14.41
C LEU A 187 -6.11 -27.51 -13.17
N LYS A 188 -7.25 -27.62 -12.48
CA LYS A 188 -7.37 -28.36 -11.21
C LYS A 188 -7.13 -29.87 -11.30
N TYR A 189 -7.18 -30.45 -12.49
CA TYR A 189 -7.14 -31.89 -12.74
C TYR A 189 -5.98 -32.33 -13.65
N LYS A 190 -4.96 -31.51 -13.78
CA LYS A 190 -3.69 -31.85 -14.43
C LYS A 190 -2.60 -32.10 -13.43
#